data_7486ef8faad1eace4ca26d8046823706
#
_entry.id   7486ef8faad1eace4ca26d8046823706
#
_cell.length_a   1.000
_cell.length_b   1.000
_cell.length_c   1.000
_cell.angle_alpha   90.00
_cell.angle_beta   90.00
_cell.angle_gamma   90.00
#
_symmetry.space_group_name_H-M   'P 1'
#
loop_
_entity.id
_entity.type
_entity.pdbx_description
1 polymer ?
#
loop_
_entity_poly.entity_id
_entity_poly.type
_entity_poly.pdbx_seq_one_letter_code
_entity_poly.pdbx_strand_id
1 'polypeptide(L)'
;MGDFQDLTGCQFGELTVVRLYRKCANGGSTWHCRCSCGREVDLPASDLLKGRLTCGACNYGHYCFYPGYAECLLPNGNSFLIDIQDYPVVSRYRWVKTREGYFSASCGKRNSHITLHRLIMNPPAGMLVDHIDGNKNNCRRRNMRLTDYAGNARNIQTQKNNKCGLKGVYWASDRNKWRAEITADGRHIHIGSFDTREAAARAYDKYALSCFGVFAKTNEMMGNFTDCELTG
;
A
#
# COMPACT_ATOMS: atom_id res chain seq x y z
N MET A 1 47.31 22.50 -11.94
CA MET A 1 45.93 23.06 -12.00
C MET A 1 45.11 22.08 -12.77
N GLY A 2 44.10 21.48 -12.11
CA GLY A 2 43.20 20.56 -12.81
C GLY A 2 42.34 21.37 -13.78
N ASP A 3 42.22 20.90 -15.02
CA ASP A 3 41.41 21.55 -16.03
C ASP A 3 39.94 21.59 -15.58
N PHE A 4 39.29 22.75 -15.71
CA PHE A 4 37.89 22.93 -15.44
C PHE A 4 37.08 22.10 -16.47
N GLN A 5 36.39 21.10 -16.00
CA GLN A 5 35.47 20.31 -16.81
C GLN A 5 34.08 20.91 -16.79
N ASP A 6 33.58 21.29 -17.96
CA ASP A 6 32.18 21.71 -18.09
C ASP A 6 31.28 20.45 -18.13
N LEU A 7 30.36 20.35 -17.17
CA LEU A 7 29.43 19.26 -17.05
C LEU A 7 28.03 19.61 -17.57
N THR A 8 27.81 20.81 -18.12
CA THR A 8 26.50 21.24 -18.63
C THR A 8 25.97 20.26 -19.67
N GLY A 9 24.72 19.84 -19.51
CA GLY A 9 24.06 18.85 -20.36
C GLY A 9 24.43 17.39 -20.06
N CYS A 10 25.44 17.13 -19.25
CA CYS A 10 25.76 15.75 -18.85
C CYS A 10 24.66 15.12 -18.03
N GLN A 11 24.45 13.81 -18.23
CA GLN A 11 23.48 13.02 -17.47
C GLN A 11 24.23 12.06 -16.53
N PHE A 12 23.84 12.08 -15.25
CA PHE A 12 24.32 11.19 -14.21
C PHE A 12 23.12 10.45 -13.60
N GLY A 13 22.80 9.28 -14.16
CA GLY A 13 21.58 8.54 -13.80
C GLY A 13 20.32 9.38 -14.04
N GLU A 14 19.62 9.69 -12.96
CA GLU A 14 18.38 10.50 -12.98
C GLU A 14 18.63 12.02 -13.00
N LEU A 15 19.89 12.45 -12.93
CA LEU A 15 20.27 13.86 -12.85
C LEU A 15 20.76 14.35 -14.22
N THR A 16 20.18 15.45 -14.69
CA THR A 16 20.70 16.22 -15.84
C THR A 16 21.33 17.51 -15.29
N VAL A 17 22.56 17.78 -15.64
CA VAL A 17 23.25 19.03 -15.27
C VAL A 17 22.74 20.16 -16.13
N VAL A 18 22.12 21.16 -15.51
CA VAL A 18 21.50 22.29 -16.22
C VAL A 18 22.51 23.40 -16.48
N ARG A 19 23.26 23.80 -15.44
CA ARG A 19 24.22 24.90 -15.52
C ARG A 19 25.20 24.88 -14.34
N LEU A 20 26.31 25.58 -14.51
CA LEU A 20 27.20 25.87 -13.39
C LEU A 20 26.48 26.79 -12.38
N TYR A 21 26.46 26.37 -11.12
CA TYR A 21 25.92 27.17 -10.01
C TYR A 21 27.00 28.07 -9.40
N ARG A 22 28.17 27.48 -9.04
CA ARG A 22 29.27 28.22 -8.40
C ARG A 22 30.63 27.55 -8.63
N LYS A 23 31.68 28.36 -8.84
CA LYS A 23 33.09 27.94 -8.72
C LYS A 23 33.58 28.26 -7.30
N CYS A 24 34.25 27.27 -6.67
CA CYS A 24 34.85 27.48 -5.34
C CYS A 24 36.31 27.89 -5.46
N ALA A 25 36.80 28.65 -4.49
CA ALA A 25 38.19 29.19 -4.48
C ALA A 25 39.25 28.06 -4.45
N ASN A 26 38.90 26.85 -3.97
CA ASN A 26 39.76 25.69 -3.93
C ASN A 26 39.73 24.84 -5.22
N GLY A 27 39.23 25.39 -6.33
CA GLY A 27 39.18 24.72 -7.63
C GLY A 27 37.97 23.78 -7.83
N GLY A 28 37.10 23.59 -6.82
CA GLY A 28 35.88 22.83 -6.95
C GLY A 28 34.77 23.60 -7.68
N SER A 29 33.80 22.89 -8.23
CA SER A 29 32.60 23.47 -8.85
C SER A 29 31.34 22.82 -8.28
N THR A 30 30.26 23.60 -8.18
CA THR A 30 28.91 23.15 -7.83
C THR A 30 28.01 23.36 -9.02
N TRP A 31 27.20 22.39 -9.34
CA TRP A 31 26.35 22.35 -10.51
C TRP A 31 24.88 22.32 -10.14
N HIS A 32 24.08 23.12 -10.82
CA HIS A 32 22.64 23.06 -10.73
C HIS A 32 22.14 21.91 -11.61
N CYS A 33 21.48 20.93 -10.98
CA CYS A 33 21.03 19.71 -11.61
C CYS A 33 19.51 19.59 -11.48
N ARG A 34 18.88 19.09 -12.54
CA ARG A 34 17.46 18.69 -12.54
C ARG A 34 17.37 17.19 -12.52
N CYS A 35 16.61 16.65 -11.57
CA CYS A 35 16.33 15.23 -11.50
C CYS A 35 15.09 14.86 -12.33
N SER A 36 15.02 13.64 -12.86
CA SER A 36 13.84 13.12 -13.57
C SER A 36 12.55 13.19 -12.72
N CYS A 37 12.67 13.19 -11.38
CA CYS A 37 11.55 13.42 -10.47
C CYS A 37 11.05 14.88 -10.42
N GLY A 38 11.58 15.78 -11.25
CA GLY A 38 11.24 17.18 -11.32
C GLY A 38 11.93 18.11 -10.29
N ARG A 39 12.66 17.56 -9.32
CA ARG A 39 13.38 18.34 -8.31
C ARG A 39 14.69 18.88 -8.88
N GLU A 40 15.01 20.09 -8.47
CA GLU A 40 16.30 20.74 -8.74
C GLU A 40 17.17 20.68 -7.48
N VAL A 41 18.46 20.51 -7.67
CA VAL A 41 19.44 20.37 -6.59
C VAL A 41 20.82 20.85 -7.04
N ASP A 42 21.52 21.55 -6.15
CA ASP A 42 22.89 21.99 -6.39
C ASP A 42 23.86 20.97 -5.80
N LEU A 43 24.70 20.37 -6.66
CA LEU A 43 25.59 19.31 -6.29
C LEU A 43 27.05 19.64 -6.65
N PRO A 44 28.02 19.30 -5.76
CA PRO A 44 29.43 19.37 -6.10
C PRO A 44 29.76 18.44 -7.28
N ALA A 45 30.66 18.88 -8.17
CA ALA A 45 31.16 18.04 -9.26
C ALA A 45 31.72 16.72 -8.75
N SER A 46 32.39 16.74 -7.59
CA SER A 46 32.94 15.55 -6.94
C SER A 46 31.89 14.48 -6.63
N ASP A 47 30.66 14.90 -6.27
CA ASP A 47 29.58 13.94 -5.98
C ASP A 47 29.02 13.32 -7.26
N LEU A 48 28.87 14.12 -8.31
CA LEU A 48 28.42 13.64 -9.63
C LEU A 48 29.43 12.63 -10.20
N LEU A 49 30.72 12.98 -10.19
CA LEU A 49 31.80 12.13 -10.72
C LEU A 49 32.06 10.88 -9.87
N LYS A 50 31.71 10.88 -8.57
CA LYS A 50 31.76 9.71 -7.67
C LYS A 50 30.54 8.79 -7.80
N GLY A 51 29.63 9.08 -8.73
CA GLY A 51 28.48 8.20 -9.02
C GLY A 51 27.22 8.56 -8.28
N ARG A 52 27.00 9.83 -7.91
CA ARG A 52 25.69 10.27 -7.44
C ARG A 52 24.70 10.28 -8.59
N LEU A 53 23.70 9.41 -8.53
CA LEU A 53 22.76 9.16 -9.62
C LEU A 53 21.38 9.81 -9.43
N THR A 54 21.10 10.42 -8.26
CA THR A 54 19.79 11.00 -7.93
C THR A 54 19.93 12.28 -7.11
N CYS A 55 18.85 13.07 -7.02
CA CYS A 55 18.79 14.27 -6.15
C CYS A 55 18.85 13.96 -4.63
N GLY A 56 18.91 12.67 -4.26
CA GLY A 56 18.85 12.21 -2.87
C GLY A 56 17.42 12.12 -2.33
N ALA A 57 16.49 12.87 -2.92
CA ALA A 57 15.08 12.84 -2.53
C ALA A 57 14.26 11.82 -3.34
N CYS A 58 14.77 11.29 -4.45
CA CYS A 58 14.14 10.20 -5.20
C CYS A 58 14.02 8.91 -4.38
N ASN A 59 14.80 8.77 -3.31
CA ASN A 59 14.66 7.68 -2.34
C ASN A 59 13.36 7.76 -1.53
N TYR A 60 12.60 8.89 -1.63
CA TYR A 60 11.30 9.09 -0.99
C TYR A 60 10.13 8.60 -1.85
N GLY A 61 10.39 8.09 -3.07
CA GLY A 61 9.39 7.68 -4.04
C GLY A 61 9.03 8.80 -5.02
N HIS A 62 8.53 8.40 -6.18
CA HIS A 62 7.99 9.29 -7.21
C HIS A 62 6.46 9.32 -7.10
N TYR A 63 5.87 10.52 -7.05
CA TYR A 63 4.43 10.69 -6.93
C TYR A 63 3.81 11.07 -8.28
N CYS A 64 2.93 10.22 -8.78
CA CYS A 64 2.05 10.51 -9.91
C CYS A 64 0.70 10.99 -9.37
N PHE A 65 0.24 12.16 -9.83
CA PHE A 65 -1.00 12.77 -9.36
C PHE A 65 -2.14 12.51 -10.34
N TYR A 66 -3.29 12.13 -9.79
CA TYR A 66 -4.53 11.86 -10.51
C TYR A 66 -5.68 12.64 -9.86
N PRO A 67 -6.85 12.79 -10.50
CA PRO A 67 -8.00 13.43 -9.87
C PRO A 67 -8.38 12.76 -8.54
N GLY A 68 -8.17 13.48 -7.43
CA GLY A 68 -8.53 13.05 -6.08
C GLY A 68 -7.54 12.11 -5.37
N TYR A 69 -6.48 11.61 -6.02
CA TYR A 69 -5.51 10.74 -5.39
C TYR A 69 -4.10 10.87 -5.99
N ALA A 70 -3.12 10.34 -5.30
CA ALA A 70 -1.76 10.19 -5.81
C ALA A 70 -1.27 8.75 -5.63
N GLU A 71 -0.48 8.27 -6.58
CA GLU A 71 0.27 7.02 -6.49
C GLU A 71 1.74 7.34 -6.20
N CYS A 72 2.30 6.73 -5.18
CA CYS A 72 3.74 6.78 -4.90
C CYS A 72 4.41 5.52 -5.44
N LEU A 73 5.32 5.69 -6.38
CA LEU A 73 6.19 4.64 -6.93
C LEU A 73 7.51 4.65 -6.17
N LEU A 74 7.83 3.55 -5.48
CA LEU A 74 9.08 3.41 -4.75
C LEU A 74 10.20 2.88 -5.67
N PRO A 75 11.48 3.18 -5.37
CA PRO A 75 12.62 2.76 -6.18
C PRO A 75 12.74 1.24 -6.39
N ASN A 76 12.14 0.45 -5.51
CA ASN A 76 12.12 -1.02 -5.57
C ASN A 76 10.92 -1.61 -6.34
N GLY A 77 10.17 -0.78 -7.08
CA GLY A 77 9.02 -1.17 -7.88
C GLY A 77 7.71 -1.37 -7.11
N ASN A 78 7.71 -1.22 -5.78
CA ASN A 78 6.46 -1.21 -5.02
C ASN A 78 5.74 0.13 -5.18
N SER A 79 4.42 0.14 -5.08
CA SER A 79 3.63 1.37 -5.07
C SER A 79 2.53 1.36 -4.01
N PHE A 80 2.05 2.54 -3.66
CA PHE A 80 0.87 2.74 -2.83
C PHE A 80 0.06 3.95 -3.27
N LEU A 81 -1.24 3.94 -2.94
CA LEU A 81 -2.19 5.00 -3.23
C LEU A 81 -2.54 5.78 -1.96
N ILE A 82 -2.65 7.09 -2.08
CA ILE A 82 -3.12 8.00 -1.02
C ILE A 82 -4.09 9.03 -1.60
N ASP A 83 -4.90 9.66 -0.76
CA ASP A 83 -5.64 10.85 -1.18
C ASP A 83 -4.70 12.06 -1.28
N ILE A 84 -4.98 12.99 -2.21
CA ILE A 84 -4.12 14.18 -2.45
C ILE A 84 -3.90 14.99 -1.18
N GLN A 85 -4.92 15.10 -0.32
CA GLN A 85 -4.82 15.84 0.94
C GLN A 85 -3.77 15.29 1.91
N ASP A 86 -3.40 14.01 1.80
CA ASP A 86 -2.42 13.36 2.66
C ASP A 86 -0.98 13.51 2.14
N TYR A 87 -0.81 13.92 0.88
CA TYR A 87 0.50 14.08 0.25
C TYR A 87 1.48 14.97 1.05
N PRO A 88 1.10 16.16 1.59
CA PRO A 88 2.04 17.03 2.30
C PRO A 88 2.66 16.40 3.55
N VAL A 89 1.95 15.45 4.17
CA VAL A 89 2.43 14.73 5.36
C VAL A 89 3.21 13.49 4.94
N VAL A 90 2.66 12.71 4.02
CA VAL A 90 3.22 11.42 3.57
C VAL A 90 4.55 11.60 2.83
N SER A 91 4.69 12.64 2.00
CA SER A 91 5.90 12.92 1.21
C SER A 91 7.14 13.26 2.04
N ARG A 92 6.98 13.54 3.33
CA ARG A 92 8.09 13.82 4.25
C ARG A 92 8.87 12.59 4.68
N TYR A 93 8.32 11.39 4.43
CA TYR A 93 8.86 10.14 4.93
C TYR A 93 9.42 9.28 3.79
N ARG A 94 10.48 8.52 4.11
CA ARG A 94 11.02 7.50 3.22
C ARG A 94 10.34 6.17 3.52
N TRP A 95 9.43 5.75 2.64
CA TRP A 95 8.64 4.55 2.80
C TRP A 95 9.37 3.30 2.30
N VAL A 96 9.21 2.21 3.02
CA VAL A 96 9.62 0.86 2.62
C VAL A 96 8.48 -0.11 2.86
N LYS A 97 8.31 -1.11 2.00
CA LYS A 97 7.30 -2.15 2.18
C LYS A 97 7.85 -3.23 3.10
N THR A 98 7.12 -3.56 4.16
CA THR A 98 7.47 -4.63 5.12
C THR A 98 7.11 -6.01 4.57
N ARG A 99 7.58 -7.07 5.22
CA ARG A 99 7.24 -8.47 4.87
C ARG A 99 5.74 -8.74 4.98
N GLU A 100 5.07 -8.09 5.93
CA GLU A 100 3.62 -8.18 6.14
C GLU A 100 2.82 -7.40 5.08
N GLY A 101 3.50 -6.68 4.17
CA GLY A 101 2.91 -5.95 3.06
C GLY A 101 2.48 -4.52 3.40
N TYR A 102 2.76 -4.01 4.59
CA TYR A 102 2.51 -2.61 4.96
C TYR A 102 3.66 -1.70 4.53
N PHE A 103 3.39 -0.41 4.39
CA PHE A 103 4.42 0.61 4.20
C PHE A 103 4.80 1.21 5.54
N SER A 104 6.10 1.25 5.82
CA SER A 104 6.67 1.75 7.08
C SER A 104 7.78 2.75 6.79
N ALA A 105 7.98 3.71 7.69
CA ALA A 105 9.04 4.71 7.62
C ALA A 105 9.63 4.97 9.01
N SER A 106 10.92 5.34 9.05
CA SER A 106 11.58 5.79 10.28
C SER A 106 11.10 7.18 10.68
N CYS A 107 10.85 7.40 11.98
CA CYS A 107 10.40 8.68 12.53
C CYS A 107 11.53 9.50 13.15
N GLY A 108 12.80 9.23 12.83
CA GLY A 108 13.95 9.97 13.31
C GLY A 108 14.38 9.65 14.76
N LYS A 109 13.59 8.96 15.57
CA LYS A 109 13.99 8.41 16.86
C LYS A 109 14.57 7.01 16.66
N ARG A 110 15.58 6.64 17.46
CA ARG A 110 16.23 5.31 17.36
C ARG A 110 15.18 4.20 17.46
N ASN A 111 15.09 3.34 16.43
CA ASN A 111 14.13 2.23 16.32
C ASN A 111 12.64 2.62 16.34
N SER A 112 12.29 3.87 16.08
CA SER A 112 10.89 4.30 15.97
C SER A 112 10.44 4.29 14.52
N HIS A 113 9.36 3.57 14.25
CA HIS A 113 8.76 3.45 12.94
C HIS A 113 7.28 3.83 12.97
N ILE A 114 6.82 4.44 11.89
CA ILE A 114 5.41 4.69 11.67
C ILE A 114 4.94 3.95 10.41
N THR A 115 3.74 3.41 10.45
CA THR A 115 3.13 2.81 9.25
C THR A 115 2.24 3.81 8.54
N LEU A 116 2.19 3.74 7.21
CA LEU A 116 1.50 4.71 6.34
C LEU A 116 0.02 4.87 6.71
N HIS A 117 -0.71 3.76 6.84
CA HIS A 117 -2.12 3.78 7.20
C HIS A 117 -2.38 4.40 8.58
N ARG A 118 -1.47 4.20 9.57
CA ARG A 118 -1.59 4.84 10.88
C ARG A 118 -1.23 6.32 10.85
N LEU A 119 -0.26 6.74 10.02
CA LEU A 119 0.05 8.14 9.82
C LEU A 119 -1.17 8.89 9.26
N ILE A 120 -1.84 8.32 8.25
CA ILE A 120 -2.99 8.93 7.58
C ILE A 120 -4.23 8.96 8.49
N MET A 121 -4.56 7.84 9.14
CA MET A 121 -5.78 7.70 9.92
C MET A 121 -5.68 8.20 11.34
N ASN A 122 -4.45 8.36 11.87
CA ASN A 122 -4.17 8.80 13.23
C ASN A 122 -5.07 8.13 14.30
N PRO A 123 -5.08 6.79 14.40
CA PRO A 123 -5.99 6.08 15.27
C PRO A 123 -5.73 6.38 16.75
N PRO A 124 -6.76 6.48 17.60
CA PRO A 124 -6.60 6.51 19.05
C PRO A 124 -5.84 5.30 19.58
N ALA A 125 -5.30 5.39 20.80
CA ALA A 125 -4.63 4.28 21.44
C ALA A 125 -5.57 3.06 21.56
N GLY A 126 -5.05 1.87 21.25
CA GLY A 126 -5.83 0.62 21.25
C GLY A 126 -6.64 0.35 19.98
N MET A 127 -6.79 1.33 19.09
CA MET A 127 -7.48 1.12 17.81
C MET A 127 -6.51 0.67 16.72
N LEU A 128 -7.01 -0.17 15.84
CA LEU A 128 -6.33 -0.63 14.62
C LEU A 128 -6.87 0.11 13.40
N VAL A 129 -6.10 0.10 12.33
CA VAL A 129 -6.54 0.55 11.00
C VAL A 129 -6.62 -0.66 10.09
N ASP A 130 -7.78 -0.89 9.49
CA ASP A 130 -8.07 -1.98 8.57
C ASP A 130 -8.30 -1.45 7.17
N HIS A 131 -7.83 -2.18 6.15
CA HIS A 131 -8.09 -1.91 4.74
C HIS A 131 -9.34 -2.68 4.31
N ILE A 132 -10.39 -1.96 3.93
CA ILE A 132 -11.72 -2.52 3.63
C ILE A 132 -11.65 -3.58 2.52
N ASP A 133 -10.92 -3.28 1.43
CA ASP A 133 -10.68 -4.21 0.32
C ASP A 133 -9.59 -5.26 0.61
N GLY A 134 -8.88 -5.14 1.75
CA GLY A 134 -7.73 -5.96 2.11
C GLY A 134 -6.45 -5.64 1.34
N ASN A 135 -6.46 -4.67 0.42
CA ASN A 135 -5.31 -4.22 -0.33
C ASN A 135 -4.50 -3.19 0.47
N LYS A 136 -3.42 -3.61 1.08
CA LYS A 136 -2.53 -2.78 1.91
C LYS A 136 -1.80 -1.69 1.12
N ASN A 137 -1.83 -1.76 -0.21
CA ASN A 137 -1.27 -0.71 -1.07
C ASN A 137 -2.25 0.46 -1.25
N ASN A 138 -3.54 0.27 -1.00
CA ASN A 138 -4.56 1.29 -1.16
C ASN A 138 -4.83 1.99 0.18
N CYS A 139 -3.99 2.97 0.53
CA CYS A 139 -4.10 3.76 1.76
C CYS A 139 -4.96 5.03 1.59
N ARG A 140 -5.94 5.00 0.69
CA ARG A 140 -6.93 6.08 0.59
C ARG A 140 -7.91 5.99 1.76
N ARG A 141 -8.30 7.14 2.33
CA ARG A 141 -9.17 7.21 3.52
C ARG A 141 -10.47 6.44 3.35
N ARG A 142 -11.08 6.50 2.14
CA ARG A 142 -12.30 5.74 1.81
C ARG A 142 -12.14 4.22 1.87
N ASN A 143 -10.89 3.73 1.76
CA ASN A 143 -10.55 2.31 1.84
C ASN A 143 -10.07 1.88 3.23
N MET A 144 -9.95 2.82 4.17
CA MET A 144 -9.46 2.54 5.52
C MET A 144 -10.54 2.83 6.55
N ARG A 145 -10.55 2.04 7.62
CA ARG A 145 -11.46 2.22 8.75
C ARG A 145 -10.76 1.94 10.06
N LEU A 146 -11.23 2.60 11.11
CA LEU A 146 -10.80 2.28 12.48
C LEU A 146 -11.57 1.04 12.96
N THR A 147 -10.87 0.13 13.62
CA THR A 147 -11.44 -1.10 14.17
C THR A 147 -10.72 -1.46 15.48
N ASP A 148 -11.37 -2.25 16.30
CA ASP A 148 -10.74 -2.93 17.43
C ASP A 148 -10.16 -4.29 17.01
N TYR A 149 -9.55 -5.01 17.94
CA TYR A 149 -9.00 -6.35 17.68
C TYR A 149 -10.07 -7.34 17.23
N ALA A 150 -11.29 -7.25 17.79
CA ALA A 150 -12.39 -8.15 17.44
C ALA A 150 -12.91 -7.87 16.02
N GLY A 151 -13.08 -6.59 15.65
CA GLY A 151 -13.50 -6.19 14.31
C GLY A 151 -12.47 -6.57 13.24
N ASN A 152 -11.17 -6.38 13.54
CA ASN A 152 -10.11 -6.77 12.61
C ASN A 152 -10.05 -8.29 12.40
N ALA A 153 -10.26 -9.09 13.44
CA ALA A 153 -10.32 -10.55 13.33
C ALA A 153 -11.48 -11.02 12.43
N ARG A 154 -12.59 -10.28 12.38
CA ARG A 154 -13.75 -10.56 11.51
C ARG A 154 -13.45 -10.32 10.03
N ASN A 155 -12.46 -9.45 9.73
CA ASN A 155 -12.07 -9.10 8.36
C ASN A 155 -10.98 -10.01 7.77
N ILE A 156 -10.67 -11.15 8.38
CA ILE A 156 -9.68 -12.10 7.86
C ILE A 156 -10.13 -12.66 6.50
N GLN A 157 -9.20 -12.68 5.54
CA GLN A 157 -9.39 -13.33 4.24
C GLN A 157 -9.62 -14.83 4.40
N THR A 158 -10.15 -15.45 3.35
CA THR A 158 -10.27 -16.92 3.23
C THR A 158 -8.96 -17.60 3.64
N GLN A 159 -9.01 -18.60 4.53
CA GLN A 159 -7.83 -19.30 5.00
C GLN A 159 -7.11 -19.99 3.83
N LYS A 160 -5.78 -20.00 3.85
CA LYS A 160 -4.94 -20.59 2.77
C LYS A 160 -5.23 -22.06 2.48
N ASN A 161 -5.78 -22.79 3.44
CA ASN A 161 -6.17 -24.20 3.33
C ASN A 161 -7.63 -24.41 2.86
N ASN A 162 -8.37 -23.34 2.58
CA ASN A 162 -9.71 -23.45 2.02
C ASN A 162 -9.66 -23.83 0.54
N LYS A 163 -9.85 -25.12 0.26
CA LYS A 163 -9.76 -25.71 -1.08
C LYS A 163 -10.84 -25.22 -2.06
N CYS A 164 -11.99 -24.74 -1.56
CA CYS A 164 -13.07 -24.26 -2.44
C CYS A 164 -12.94 -22.78 -2.81
N GLY A 165 -12.01 -22.03 -2.18
CA GLY A 165 -11.79 -20.61 -2.44
C GLY A 165 -12.85 -19.65 -1.88
N LEU A 166 -13.98 -20.16 -1.38
CA LEU A 166 -15.10 -19.38 -0.86
C LEU A 166 -15.04 -19.29 0.66
N LYS A 167 -15.13 -18.08 1.21
CA LYS A 167 -15.09 -17.85 2.66
C LYS A 167 -16.31 -18.46 3.35
N GLY A 168 -16.03 -19.24 4.42
CA GLY A 168 -17.08 -19.86 5.24
C GLY A 168 -17.84 -20.98 4.58
N VAL A 169 -17.36 -21.48 3.42
CA VAL A 169 -17.99 -22.55 2.64
C VAL A 169 -17.07 -23.74 2.54
N TYR A 170 -17.61 -24.94 2.72
CA TYR A 170 -16.90 -26.18 2.54
C TYR A 170 -17.84 -27.33 2.14
N TRP A 171 -17.26 -28.36 1.51
CA TRP A 171 -17.99 -29.56 1.12
C TRP A 171 -18.12 -30.52 2.28
N ALA A 172 -19.37 -30.93 2.59
CA ALA A 172 -19.69 -31.92 3.60
C ALA A 172 -20.01 -33.25 2.93
N SER A 173 -19.03 -34.14 2.88
CA SER A 173 -19.13 -35.44 2.19
C SER A 173 -20.15 -36.41 2.83
N ASP A 174 -20.41 -36.27 4.12
CA ASP A 174 -21.39 -37.04 4.89
C ASP A 174 -22.83 -36.81 4.43
N ARG A 175 -23.10 -35.65 3.84
CA ARG A 175 -24.44 -35.23 3.40
C ARG A 175 -24.53 -34.90 1.91
N ASN A 176 -23.41 -34.98 1.21
CA ASN A 176 -23.30 -34.63 -0.19
C ASN A 176 -23.84 -33.21 -0.50
N LYS A 177 -23.47 -32.22 0.37
CA LYS A 177 -23.94 -30.84 0.32
C LYS A 177 -22.81 -29.88 0.62
N TRP A 178 -22.95 -28.61 0.13
CA TRP A 178 -22.14 -27.51 0.52
C TRP A 178 -22.66 -26.89 1.81
N ARG A 179 -21.81 -26.73 2.81
CA ARG A 179 -22.14 -26.07 4.07
C ARG A 179 -21.62 -24.64 4.10
N ALA A 180 -22.45 -23.74 4.63
CA ALA A 180 -22.05 -22.38 4.99
C ALA A 180 -22.03 -22.24 6.51
N GLU A 181 -20.90 -21.77 7.04
CA GLU A 181 -20.69 -21.59 8.47
C GLU A 181 -19.94 -20.29 8.74
N ILE A 182 -20.22 -19.67 9.90
CA ILE A 182 -19.60 -18.43 10.34
C ILE A 182 -19.30 -18.49 11.84
N THR A 183 -18.23 -17.84 12.26
CA THR A 183 -17.98 -17.60 13.69
C THR A 183 -18.30 -16.15 14.00
N ALA A 184 -19.31 -15.93 14.83
CA ALA A 184 -19.72 -14.61 15.31
C ALA A 184 -19.81 -14.62 16.84
N ASP A 185 -19.24 -13.59 17.46
CA ASP A 185 -19.20 -13.39 18.93
C ASP A 185 -18.71 -14.64 19.70
N GLY A 186 -17.66 -15.28 19.15
CA GLY A 186 -17.04 -16.49 19.72
C GLY A 186 -17.86 -17.77 19.51
N ARG A 187 -19.01 -17.70 18.84
CA ARG A 187 -19.88 -18.86 18.56
C ARG A 187 -19.74 -19.28 17.11
N HIS A 188 -19.62 -20.59 16.91
CA HIS A 188 -19.65 -21.22 15.59
C HIS A 188 -21.09 -21.48 15.18
N ILE A 189 -21.52 -20.92 14.06
CA ILE A 189 -22.91 -20.92 13.60
C ILE A 189 -23.00 -21.62 12.26
N HIS A 190 -23.80 -22.68 12.18
CA HIS A 190 -24.18 -23.32 10.94
C HIS A 190 -25.30 -22.55 10.28
N ILE A 191 -25.04 -21.95 9.11
CA ILE A 191 -26.02 -21.13 8.37
C ILE A 191 -26.97 -22.02 7.58
N GLY A 192 -26.43 -23.08 6.96
CA GLY A 192 -27.22 -24.03 6.19
C GLY A 192 -26.40 -24.97 5.32
N SER A 193 -27.12 -25.89 4.65
CA SER A 193 -26.55 -26.81 3.68
C SER A 193 -27.23 -26.62 2.33
N PHE A 194 -26.47 -26.56 1.25
CA PHE A 194 -26.88 -26.12 -0.08
C PHE A 194 -26.42 -27.13 -1.16
N ASP A 195 -27.11 -27.13 -2.29
CA ASP A 195 -26.75 -28.00 -3.42
C ASP A 195 -25.57 -27.49 -4.19
N THR A 196 -25.37 -26.15 -4.22
CA THR A 196 -24.26 -25.50 -4.92
C THR A 196 -23.38 -24.70 -3.95
N ARG A 197 -22.10 -24.57 -4.27
CA ARG A 197 -21.13 -23.80 -3.49
C ARG A 197 -21.47 -22.32 -3.52
N GLU A 198 -22.04 -21.84 -4.63
CA GLU A 198 -22.46 -20.45 -4.85
C GLU A 198 -23.65 -20.07 -3.95
N ALA A 199 -24.64 -20.97 -3.84
CA ALA A 199 -25.78 -20.78 -2.92
C ALA A 199 -25.30 -20.71 -1.45
N ALA A 200 -24.35 -21.56 -1.08
CA ALA A 200 -23.72 -21.53 0.24
C ALA A 200 -22.97 -20.23 0.48
N ALA A 201 -22.21 -19.73 -0.53
CA ALA A 201 -21.46 -18.49 -0.43
C ALA A 201 -22.38 -17.26 -0.31
N ARG A 202 -23.44 -17.18 -1.10
CA ARG A 202 -24.45 -16.11 -0.99
C ARG A 202 -25.15 -16.12 0.38
N ALA A 203 -25.45 -17.31 0.92
CA ALA A 203 -26.00 -17.43 2.27
C ALA A 203 -25.03 -16.97 3.34
N TYR A 204 -23.74 -17.34 3.21
CA TYR A 204 -22.68 -16.82 4.07
C TYR A 204 -22.60 -15.29 4.01
N ASP A 205 -22.56 -14.70 2.80
CA ASP A 205 -22.42 -13.26 2.59
C ASP A 205 -23.58 -12.49 3.23
N LYS A 206 -24.83 -12.96 3.01
CA LYS A 206 -26.02 -12.38 3.63
C LYS A 206 -25.95 -12.42 5.16
N TYR A 207 -25.52 -13.55 5.73
CA TYR A 207 -25.42 -13.72 7.18
C TYR A 207 -24.26 -12.86 7.75
N ALA A 208 -23.12 -12.81 7.06
CA ALA A 208 -21.98 -11.99 7.44
C ALA A 208 -22.36 -10.49 7.48
N LEU A 209 -23.12 -10.01 6.50
CA LEU A 209 -23.61 -8.63 6.48
C LEU A 209 -24.57 -8.34 7.66
N SER A 210 -25.44 -9.28 8.02
CA SER A 210 -26.34 -9.11 9.16
C SER A 210 -25.62 -9.10 10.50
N CYS A 211 -24.56 -9.91 10.67
CA CYS A 211 -23.77 -9.98 11.90
C CYS A 211 -22.74 -8.87 12.05
N PHE A 212 -22.11 -8.47 10.94
CA PHE A 212 -20.93 -7.59 10.98
C PHE A 212 -21.14 -6.25 10.27
N GLY A 213 -22.28 -6.05 9.59
CA GLY A 213 -22.60 -4.81 8.88
C GLY A 213 -21.46 -4.40 7.94
N VAL A 214 -21.03 -3.15 8.06
CA VAL A 214 -19.91 -2.57 7.27
C VAL A 214 -18.54 -3.25 7.48
N PHE A 215 -18.41 -4.11 8.50
CA PHE A 215 -17.20 -4.88 8.78
C PHE A 215 -17.23 -6.27 8.15
N ALA A 216 -18.34 -6.66 7.51
CA ALA A 216 -18.40 -7.93 6.80
C ALA A 216 -17.45 -7.92 5.61
N LYS A 217 -16.72 -9.03 5.44
CA LYS A 217 -15.95 -9.32 4.24
C LYS A 217 -16.62 -10.47 3.53
N THR A 218 -17.38 -10.16 2.49
CA THR A 218 -18.17 -11.11 1.72
C THR A 218 -17.38 -11.75 0.59
N ASN A 219 -17.82 -12.89 0.10
CA ASN A 219 -17.25 -13.53 -1.08
C ASN A 219 -17.37 -12.64 -2.32
N GLU A 220 -18.49 -11.91 -2.45
CA GLU A 220 -18.71 -10.95 -3.52
C GLU A 220 -17.67 -9.81 -3.49
N MET A 221 -17.43 -9.18 -2.33
CA MET A 221 -16.41 -8.12 -2.17
C MET A 221 -14.99 -8.62 -2.46
N MET A 222 -14.72 -9.90 -2.25
CA MET A 222 -13.42 -10.52 -2.53
C MET A 222 -13.25 -10.95 -3.99
N GLY A 223 -14.29 -10.82 -4.83
CA GLY A 223 -14.27 -11.28 -6.21
C GLY A 223 -14.18 -12.81 -6.34
N ASN A 224 -14.68 -13.53 -5.35
CA ASN A 224 -14.61 -14.99 -5.31
C ASN A 224 -15.64 -15.69 -6.22
N PHE A 225 -16.62 -14.94 -6.79
CA PHE A 225 -17.52 -15.42 -7.82
C PHE A 225 -16.85 -15.20 -9.19
N THR A 226 -16.74 -16.26 -10.01
CA THR A 226 -16.24 -16.15 -11.38
C THR A 226 -17.36 -15.64 -12.30
N ASP A 227 -17.00 -14.86 -13.34
CA ASP A 227 -17.95 -14.22 -14.27
C ASP A 227 -18.90 -15.18 -15.01
N CYS A 228 -18.66 -16.50 -14.94
CA CYS A 228 -19.54 -17.54 -15.53
C CYS A 228 -20.87 -17.74 -14.79
N GLU A 229 -21.06 -17.12 -13.60
CA GLU A 229 -22.16 -17.44 -12.67
C GLU A 229 -23.12 -16.28 -12.44
N LEU A 230 -22.95 -15.14 -13.16
CA LEU A 230 -23.82 -13.97 -13.07
C LEU A 230 -25.04 -13.99 -14.01
N THR A 231 -25.21 -15.05 -14.81
CA THR A 231 -26.33 -15.22 -15.75
C THR A 231 -27.10 -16.51 -15.47
N GLY A 232 -27.68 -16.59 -14.32
CA GLY A 232 -28.57 -17.70 -13.93
C GLY A 232 -29.71 -17.20 -13.04
#